data_c3e16071b0982402fc817bb6cbca59de
#
_entry.id   c3e16071b0982402fc817bb6cbca59de
#
_cell.length_a   1.000
_cell.length_b   1.000
_cell.length_c   1.000
_cell.angle_alpha   90.00
_cell.angle_beta   90.00
_cell.angle_gamma   90.00
#
_symmetry.space_group_name_H-M   'P 1'
#
loop_
_entity.id
_entity.type
_entity.pdbx_description
1 polymer ?
#
loop_
_entity_poly.entity_id
_entity_poly.type
_entity_poly.pdbx_seq_one_letter_code
_entity_poly.pdbx_strand_id
1 'polypeptide(L)'
;MCAVYSTFSQRVYDQVFHDVALQDLHAVIALDHAGFVPDDGMTHQGLSDAALFSSIPGCTIYNPETYNELEECLDKSLDASGVC
;
A
#
# COMPACT_ATOMS: atom_id res chain seq x y z
N MET A 1 -6.43 -8.45 4.56
CA MET A 1 -5.18 -7.66 4.59
C MET A 1 -4.03 -8.48 4.02
N CYS A 2 -3.16 -7.86 3.23
CA CYS A 2 -1.96 -8.46 2.64
C CYS A 2 -0.76 -7.57 2.95
N ALA A 3 0.34 -8.15 3.43
CA ALA A 3 1.60 -7.45 3.66
C ALA A 3 2.57 -7.75 2.52
N VAL A 4 3.16 -6.73 1.93
CA VAL A 4 4.06 -6.83 0.77
C VAL A 4 5.25 -5.92 0.98
N TYR A 5 6.45 -6.42 0.69
CA TYR A 5 7.65 -5.58 0.65
C TYR A 5 7.49 -4.51 -0.44
N SER A 6 7.73 -3.25 -0.12
CA SER A 6 7.41 -2.09 -0.97
C SER A 6 7.89 -2.23 -2.41
N THR A 7 9.17 -2.53 -2.65
CA THR A 7 9.71 -2.65 -4.02
C THR A 7 9.01 -3.75 -4.85
N PHE A 8 8.44 -4.78 -4.21
CA PHE A 8 7.71 -5.85 -4.91
C PHE A 8 6.24 -5.51 -5.15
N SER A 9 5.72 -4.45 -4.54
CA SER A 9 4.34 -4.00 -4.70
C SER A 9 4.00 -3.64 -6.16
N GLN A 10 5.01 -3.23 -6.92
CA GLN A 10 4.87 -2.93 -8.37
C GLN A 10 4.33 -4.12 -9.17
N ARG A 11 4.64 -5.36 -8.74
CA ARG A 11 4.21 -6.59 -9.43
C ARG A 11 2.78 -6.98 -9.14
N VAL A 12 2.17 -6.39 -8.11
CA VAL A 12 0.77 -6.65 -7.75
C VAL A 12 -0.17 -5.53 -8.21
N TYR A 13 0.35 -4.49 -8.84
CA TYR A 13 -0.43 -3.34 -9.28
C TYR A 13 -1.60 -3.75 -10.19
N ASP A 14 -1.34 -4.58 -11.18
CA ASP A 14 -2.35 -5.03 -12.13
C ASP A 14 -3.49 -5.80 -11.42
N GLN A 15 -3.14 -6.69 -10.50
CA GLN A 15 -4.11 -7.44 -9.71
C GLN A 15 -4.91 -6.52 -8.79
N VAL A 16 -4.25 -5.55 -8.15
CA VAL A 16 -4.96 -4.59 -7.29
C VAL A 16 -5.92 -3.73 -8.10
N PHE A 17 -5.50 -3.29 -9.28
CA PHE A 17 -6.35 -2.49 -10.16
C PHE A 17 -7.53 -3.29 -10.71
N HIS A 18 -7.27 -4.42 -11.39
CA HIS A 18 -8.29 -5.18 -12.12
C HIS A 18 -9.11 -6.11 -11.23
N ASP A 19 -8.46 -6.79 -10.28
CA ASP A 19 -9.13 -7.86 -9.53
C ASP A 19 -9.74 -7.35 -8.21
N VAL A 20 -9.34 -6.16 -7.75
CA VAL A 20 -9.85 -5.57 -6.51
C VAL A 20 -10.60 -4.27 -6.79
N ALA A 21 -9.89 -3.23 -7.28
CA ALA A 21 -10.47 -1.89 -7.39
C ALA A 21 -11.61 -1.80 -8.40
N LEU A 22 -11.45 -2.36 -9.60
CA LEU A 22 -12.52 -2.35 -10.62
C LEU A 22 -13.74 -3.18 -10.23
N GLN A 23 -13.59 -4.12 -9.31
CA GLN A 23 -14.69 -4.93 -8.79
C GLN A 23 -15.29 -4.36 -7.50
N ASP A 24 -14.83 -3.19 -7.06
CA ASP A 24 -15.25 -2.52 -5.82
C ASP A 24 -15.10 -3.43 -4.57
N LEU A 25 -14.04 -4.22 -4.55
CA LEU A 25 -13.73 -5.10 -3.43
C LEU A 25 -12.86 -4.38 -2.40
N HIS A 26 -13.07 -4.71 -1.12
CA HIS A 26 -12.25 -4.18 -0.04
C HIS A 26 -10.97 -5.00 0.15
N ALA A 27 -9.82 -4.31 0.09
CA ALA A 27 -8.52 -4.91 0.42
C ALA A 27 -7.61 -3.89 1.13
N VAL A 28 -6.96 -4.34 2.18
CA VAL A 28 -5.91 -3.57 2.87
C VAL A 28 -4.54 -4.14 2.47
N ILE A 29 -3.67 -3.28 1.95
CA ILE A 29 -2.32 -3.62 1.51
C ILE A 29 -1.32 -2.87 2.39
N ALA A 30 -0.66 -3.58 3.28
CA ALA A 30 0.39 -3.03 4.12
C ALA A 30 1.74 -3.13 3.39
N LEU A 31 2.34 -1.98 3.09
CA LEU A 31 3.64 -1.91 2.43
C LEU A 31 4.74 -1.83 3.49
N ASP A 32 5.55 -2.87 3.54
CA ASP A 32 6.72 -2.94 4.41
C ASP A 32 7.96 -2.35 3.70
N HIS A 33 8.91 -1.81 4.45
CA HIS A 33 10.14 -1.18 3.91
C HIS A 33 9.86 -0.08 2.88
N ALA A 34 8.86 0.78 3.12
CA ALA A 34 8.62 1.97 2.31
C ALA A 34 9.71 3.03 2.56
N GLY A 35 10.01 3.84 1.52
CA GLY A 35 11.05 4.85 1.58
C GLY A 35 12.45 4.33 1.28
N PHE A 36 13.47 4.99 1.84
CA PHE A 36 14.87 4.57 1.68
C PHE A 36 15.22 3.44 2.64
N VAL A 37 15.79 2.37 2.11
CA VAL A 37 16.26 1.22 2.88
C VAL A 37 17.79 1.11 2.74
N PRO A 38 18.57 1.52 3.75
CA PRO A 38 20.01 1.71 3.62
C PRO A 38 20.80 0.46 3.22
N ASP A 39 20.40 -0.70 3.72
CA ASP A 39 21.17 -1.94 3.58
C ASP A 39 20.73 -2.83 2.41
N ASP A 40 19.66 -2.49 1.71
CA ASP A 40 19.05 -3.35 0.69
C ASP A 40 19.48 -3.02 -0.75
N GLY A 41 20.41 -2.09 -0.95
CA GLY A 41 20.95 -1.71 -2.23
C GLY A 41 19.95 -0.98 -3.14
N MET A 42 20.35 -0.77 -4.39
CA MET A 42 19.62 0.08 -5.35
C MET A 42 18.28 -0.50 -5.82
N THR A 43 18.10 -1.81 -5.72
CA THR A 43 16.92 -2.50 -6.26
C THR A 43 15.76 -2.63 -5.28
N HIS A 44 15.97 -2.34 -3.99
CA HIS A 44 14.99 -2.58 -2.93
C HIS A 44 14.63 -1.29 -2.20
N GLN A 45 14.26 -0.24 -2.95
CA GLN A 45 13.88 1.05 -2.42
C GLN A 45 12.38 1.30 -2.65
N GLY A 46 11.67 1.73 -1.63
CA GLY A 46 10.20 1.96 -1.65
C GLY A 46 9.84 3.41 -1.96
N LEU A 47 10.32 3.97 -3.06
CA LEU A 47 10.17 5.39 -3.35
C LEU A 47 8.96 5.75 -4.21
N SER A 48 8.35 4.77 -4.88
CA SER A 48 7.33 5.01 -5.90
C SER A 48 5.93 4.59 -5.49
N ASP A 49 5.75 4.04 -4.30
CA ASP A 49 4.51 3.38 -3.88
C ASP A 49 3.31 4.32 -3.91
N ALA A 50 3.43 5.48 -3.28
CA ALA A 50 2.34 6.46 -3.24
C ALA A 50 1.95 6.93 -4.65
N ALA A 51 2.93 7.19 -5.52
CA ALA A 51 2.67 7.59 -6.91
C ALA A 51 1.99 6.46 -7.70
N LEU A 52 2.43 5.22 -7.50
CA LEU A 52 1.89 4.05 -8.18
C LEU A 52 0.43 3.80 -7.78
N PHE A 53 0.17 3.67 -6.48
CA PHE A 53 -1.15 3.31 -5.98
C PHE A 53 -2.16 4.47 -6.03
N SER A 54 -1.72 5.74 -6.00
CA SER A 54 -2.60 6.90 -6.16
C SER A 54 -3.31 6.95 -7.53
N SER A 55 -2.81 6.22 -8.52
CA SER A 55 -3.46 6.12 -9.83
C SER A 55 -4.64 5.14 -9.86
N ILE A 56 -4.81 4.32 -8.82
CA ILE A 56 -5.90 3.35 -8.73
C ILE A 56 -7.18 4.06 -8.25
N PRO A 57 -8.30 3.97 -9.01
CA PRO A 57 -9.54 4.59 -8.61
C PRO A 57 -10.05 4.07 -7.25
N GLY A 58 -10.44 4.98 -6.37
CA GLY A 58 -10.98 4.62 -5.06
C GLY A 58 -9.93 4.11 -4.04
N CYS A 59 -8.65 4.16 -4.38
CA CYS A 59 -7.58 3.79 -3.45
C CYS A 59 -7.33 4.92 -2.44
N THR A 60 -7.29 4.56 -1.17
CA THR A 60 -6.91 5.46 -0.07
C THR A 60 -5.52 5.10 0.42
N ILE A 61 -4.63 6.09 0.52
CA ILE A 61 -3.25 5.87 0.98
C ILE A 61 -3.07 6.49 2.36
N TYR A 62 -2.62 5.69 3.30
CA TYR A 62 -2.21 6.12 4.63
C TYR A 62 -0.69 6.10 4.74
N ASN A 63 -0.12 7.11 5.39
CA ASN A 63 1.32 7.21 5.60
C ASN A 63 1.59 7.60 7.07
N PRO A 64 1.47 6.65 8.02
CA PRO A 64 1.67 6.93 9.42
C PRO A 64 3.15 7.21 9.73
N GLU A 65 3.42 8.18 10.60
CA GLU A 65 4.76 8.55 11.05
C GLU A 65 5.11 7.97 12.42
N THR A 66 4.09 7.56 13.19
CA THR A 66 4.24 6.99 14.53
C THR A 66 3.50 5.67 14.67
N TYR A 67 3.84 4.89 15.69
CA TYR A 67 3.14 3.64 15.99
C TYR A 67 1.66 3.85 16.34
N ASN A 68 1.34 4.96 17.03
CA ASN A 68 -0.05 5.28 17.36
C ASN A 68 -0.85 5.61 16.09
N GLU A 69 -0.27 6.39 15.18
CA GLU A 69 -0.89 6.67 13.89
C GLU A 69 -1.04 5.42 13.03
N LEU A 70 -0.06 4.49 13.08
CA LEU A 70 -0.15 3.22 12.38
C LEU A 70 -1.36 2.40 12.86
N GLU A 71 -1.56 2.31 14.17
CA GLU A 71 -2.71 1.62 14.75
C GLU A 71 -4.03 2.27 14.29
N GLU A 72 -4.14 3.60 14.39
CA GLU A 72 -5.31 4.33 13.92
C GLU A 72 -5.56 4.18 12.41
N CYS A 73 -4.51 4.22 11.59
CA CYS A 73 -4.63 4.03 10.15
C CYS A 73 -5.07 2.60 9.81
N LEU A 74 -4.56 1.62 10.54
CA LEU A 74 -4.95 0.23 10.36
C LEU A 74 -6.44 0.04 10.69
N ASP A 75 -6.90 0.56 11.83
CA ASP A 75 -8.31 0.49 12.19
C ASP A 75 -9.21 1.17 11.14
N LYS A 76 -8.85 2.38 10.72
CA LYS A 76 -9.56 3.09 9.64
C LYS A 76 -9.58 2.30 8.34
N SER A 77 -8.46 1.66 7.99
CA SER A 77 -8.37 0.88 6.75
C SER A 77 -9.22 -0.39 6.78
N LEU A 78 -9.36 -1.02 7.95
CA LEU A 78 -10.19 -2.21 8.12
C LEU A 78 -11.70 -1.90 8.04
N ASP A 79 -12.08 -0.69 8.44
CA ASP A 79 -13.48 -0.21 8.41
C ASP A 79 -13.84 0.51 7.10
N ALA A 80 -12.86 0.79 6.25
CA ALA A 80 -13.06 1.49 4.99
C ALA A 80 -13.68 0.58 3.90
N SER A 81 -14.03 1.19 2.78
CA SER A 81 -14.41 0.49 1.55
C SER A 81 -13.33 0.71 0.48
N GLY A 82 -13.23 -0.23 -0.46
CA GLY A 82 -12.24 -0.16 -1.54
C GLY A 82 -10.85 -0.60 -1.11
N VAL A 83 -9.83 -0.13 -1.83
CA VAL A 83 -8.42 -0.46 -1.58
C VAL A 83 -7.79 0.57 -0.63
N CYS A 84 -7.06 0.10 0.36
CA CYS A 84 -6.28 0.93 1.29
C CYS A 84 -4.82 0.45 1.34
#